data_876baac62c7294b91e885617e0b8e544
#
_entry.id   876baac62c7294b91e885617e0b8e544
#
_cell.length_a   1.000
_cell.length_b   1.000
_cell.length_c   1.000
_cell.angle_alpha   90.00
_cell.angle_beta   90.00
_cell.angle_gamma   90.00
#
_symmetry.space_group_name_H-M   'P 1'
#
loop_
_entity.id
_entity.type
_entity.pdbx_description
1 polymer ?
#
loop_
_entity_poly.entity_id
_entity_poly.type
_entity_poly.pdbx_seq_one_letter_code
_entity_poly.pdbx_strand_id
1 'polypeptide(L)'
;MEIICAGVNKTATKSCTLALRELGINVADYGETMFYLTDIWTQYLEGRATIEEVIEEYRKQGFQGNQDFPGNIYWEDLFNASPNCRVILTERDNADVWNKSFVAFLRKEYSTKPYSFWLNQRMITARWFGEKIGKMFDITNHCFRKALLRTANWSRDGPFIPAPLHMLWPNKHLDNFESAIIEGKSYYREHNERVKKIVPKDRLLIWNVKDGWEPLCKFLNKDI
;
A
#
# COMPACT_ATOMS: atom_id res chain seq x y z
N MET A 1 -1.59 3.26 16.93
CA MET A 1 -2.44 3.26 15.73
C MET A 1 -3.73 2.50 16.06
N GLU A 2 -4.89 2.98 15.63
CA GLU A 2 -6.19 2.36 15.92
C GLU A 2 -6.64 1.40 14.82
N ILE A 3 -6.45 1.81 13.57
CA ILE A 3 -6.87 1.05 12.38
C ILE A 3 -5.67 0.80 11.47
N ILE A 4 -5.54 -0.45 11.04
CA ILE A 4 -4.58 -0.86 10.02
C ILE A 4 -5.35 -1.42 8.83
N CYS A 5 -5.30 -0.73 7.70
CA CYS A 5 -5.85 -1.22 6.45
C CYS A 5 -4.77 -2.04 5.73
N ALA A 6 -4.88 -3.36 5.84
CA ALA A 6 -3.91 -4.31 5.31
C ALA A 6 -4.18 -4.74 3.86
N GLY A 7 -5.32 -4.33 3.28
CA GLY A 7 -5.68 -4.72 1.92
C GLY A 7 -4.71 -4.16 0.88
N VAL A 8 -4.35 -4.98 -0.11
CA VAL A 8 -3.47 -4.56 -1.20
C VAL A 8 -4.17 -3.54 -2.11
N ASN A 9 -3.40 -2.79 -2.87
CA ASN A 9 -3.95 -1.84 -3.85
C ASN A 9 -4.98 -2.50 -4.77
N LYS A 10 -5.94 -1.73 -5.26
CA LYS A 10 -7.02 -2.16 -6.17
C LYS A 10 -8.08 -3.06 -5.52
N THR A 11 -8.12 -3.16 -4.20
CA THR A 11 -9.18 -3.81 -3.42
C THR A 11 -10.25 -2.83 -2.93
N ALA A 12 -10.46 -1.71 -3.62
CA ALA A 12 -11.32 -0.60 -3.22
C ALA A 12 -10.78 0.22 -2.03
N THR A 13 -9.47 0.35 -1.93
CA THR A 13 -8.78 1.12 -0.88
C THR A 13 -9.35 2.52 -0.71
N LYS A 14 -9.60 3.23 -1.83
CA LYS A 14 -10.19 4.59 -1.78
C LYS A 14 -11.60 4.62 -1.20
N SER A 15 -12.42 3.63 -1.53
CA SER A 15 -13.77 3.52 -0.95
C SER A 15 -13.70 3.23 0.56
N CYS A 16 -12.74 2.40 0.98
CA CYS A 16 -12.48 2.15 2.39
C CYS A 16 -12.04 3.43 3.12
N THR A 17 -11.10 4.20 2.55
CA THR A 17 -10.69 5.49 3.10
C THR A 17 -11.88 6.42 3.34
N LEU A 18 -12.73 6.59 2.33
CA LEU A 18 -13.89 7.46 2.41
C LEU A 18 -14.89 6.97 3.46
N ALA A 19 -15.17 5.67 3.48
CA ALA A 19 -16.07 5.07 4.47
C ALA A 19 -15.56 5.26 5.91
N LEU A 20 -14.27 5.06 6.15
CA LEU A 20 -13.68 5.29 7.48
C LEU A 20 -13.79 6.75 7.90
N ARG A 21 -13.55 7.68 6.99
CA ARG A 21 -13.66 9.12 7.26
C ARG A 21 -15.09 9.55 7.57
N GLU A 22 -16.08 9.03 6.86
CA GLU A 22 -17.51 9.23 7.18
C GLU A 22 -17.88 8.72 8.59
N LEU A 23 -17.22 7.65 9.03
CA LEU A 23 -17.38 7.11 10.39
C LEU A 23 -16.51 7.84 11.44
N GLY A 24 -15.87 8.94 11.07
CA GLY A 24 -15.05 9.76 11.97
C GLY A 24 -13.67 9.18 12.27
N ILE A 25 -13.17 8.26 11.44
CA ILE A 25 -11.84 7.67 11.58
C ILE A 25 -10.92 8.21 10.48
N ASN A 26 -10.02 9.10 10.86
CA ASN A 26 -9.11 9.74 9.92
C ASN A 26 -7.92 8.81 9.61
N VAL A 27 -7.89 8.24 8.41
CA VAL A 27 -6.78 7.41 7.93
C VAL A 27 -5.97 8.14 6.87
N ALA A 28 -4.65 7.97 6.91
CA ALA A 28 -3.76 8.46 5.86
C ALA A 28 -3.82 7.51 4.66
N ASP A 29 -4.31 8.00 3.54
CA ASP A 29 -4.27 7.34 2.24
C ASP A 29 -2.94 7.67 1.53
N TYR A 30 -2.72 7.15 0.33
CA TYR A 30 -1.52 7.41 -0.46
C TYR A 30 -1.16 8.90 -0.59
N GLY A 31 -2.15 9.75 -0.81
CA GLY A 31 -1.94 11.20 -0.95
C GLY A 31 -1.44 11.84 0.34
N GLU A 32 -2.08 11.57 1.46
CA GLU A 32 -1.65 12.10 2.77
C GLU A 32 -0.30 11.53 3.17
N THR A 33 -0.06 10.26 2.91
CA THR A 33 1.25 9.64 3.15
C THR A 33 2.35 10.34 2.34
N MET A 34 2.08 10.66 1.08
CA MET A 34 3.01 11.40 0.23
C MET A 34 3.36 12.78 0.79
N PHE A 35 2.39 13.51 1.33
CA PHE A 35 2.62 14.88 1.79
C PHE A 35 3.14 14.96 3.23
N TYR A 36 2.68 14.09 4.12
CA TYR A 36 2.93 14.24 5.56
C TYR A 36 3.87 13.18 6.14
N LEU A 37 3.93 11.98 5.55
CA LEU A 37 4.59 10.83 6.16
C LEU A 37 5.78 10.28 5.36
N THR A 38 6.09 10.88 4.19
CA THR A 38 7.18 10.40 3.32
C THR A 38 8.53 10.37 4.04
N ASP A 39 8.84 11.40 4.83
CA ASP A 39 10.15 11.51 5.47
C ASP A 39 10.35 10.42 6.53
N ILE A 40 9.35 10.16 7.36
CA ILE A 40 9.45 9.13 8.39
C ILE A 40 9.47 7.72 7.78
N TRP A 41 8.67 7.46 6.74
CA TRP A 41 8.73 6.19 6.03
C TRP A 41 10.07 5.97 5.33
N THR A 42 10.68 7.02 4.76
CA THR A 42 12.02 6.93 4.19
C THR A 42 13.04 6.56 5.27
N GLN A 43 13.01 7.23 6.43
CA GLN A 43 13.91 6.93 7.54
C GLN A 43 13.73 5.48 8.05
N TYR A 44 12.48 5.01 8.15
CA TYR A 44 12.19 3.63 8.54
C TYR A 44 12.78 2.61 7.54
N LEU A 45 12.58 2.84 6.24
CA LEU A 45 13.10 1.97 5.19
C LEU A 45 14.63 1.96 5.10
N GLU A 46 15.27 3.06 5.49
CA GLU A 46 16.72 3.18 5.58
C GLU A 46 17.30 2.67 6.92
N GLY A 47 16.46 2.19 7.83
CA GLY A 47 16.87 1.71 9.15
C GLY A 47 17.26 2.82 10.14
N ARG A 48 16.88 4.05 9.87
CA ARG A 48 17.15 5.24 10.71
C ARG A 48 16.00 5.61 11.65
N ALA A 49 14.85 4.97 11.50
CA ALA A 49 13.70 5.11 12.38
C ALA A 49 13.09 3.75 12.70
N THR A 50 12.39 3.66 13.82
CA THR A 50 11.63 2.48 14.22
C THR A 50 10.19 2.56 13.72
N ILE A 51 9.45 1.44 13.78
CA ILE A 51 8.03 1.44 13.39
C ILE A 51 7.17 2.21 14.40
N GLU A 52 7.59 2.27 15.66
CA GLU A 52 6.93 3.06 16.71
C GLU A 52 7.03 4.57 16.40
N GLU A 53 8.17 5.02 15.88
CA GLU A 53 8.34 6.40 15.43
C GLU A 53 7.47 6.72 14.21
N VAL A 54 7.29 5.76 13.30
CA VAL A 54 6.32 5.89 12.20
C VAL A 54 4.91 6.05 12.76
N ILE A 55 4.48 5.20 13.69
CA ILE A 55 3.16 5.27 14.31
C ILE A 55 2.95 6.60 15.04
N GLU A 56 3.96 7.08 15.74
CA GLU A 56 3.92 8.36 16.43
C GLU A 56 3.77 9.53 15.44
N GLU A 57 4.41 9.45 14.27
CA GLU A 57 4.25 10.49 13.25
C GLU A 57 2.84 10.49 12.66
N TYR A 58 2.21 9.31 12.41
CA TYR A 58 0.78 9.25 12.07
C TYR A 58 -0.08 9.98 13.10
N ARG A 59 0.17 9.74 14.39
CA ARG A 59 -0.57 10.37 15.49
C ARG A 59 -0.38 11.89 15.52
N LYS A 60 0.85 12.39 15.35
CA LYS A 60 1.16 13.82 15.31
C LYS A 60 0.46 14.54 14.16
N GLN A 61 0.31 13.86 13.02
CA GLN A 61 -0.40 14.39 11.86
C GLN A 61 -1.93 14.23 11.96
N GLY A 62 -2.45 13.70 13.08
CA GLY A 62 -3.88 13.51 13.31
C GLY A 62 -4.49 12.31 12.62
N PHE A 63 -3.68 11.33 12.21
CA PHE A 63 -4.16 10.09 11.61
C PHE A 63 -4.28 8.97 12.65
N GLN A 64 -5.44 8.30 12.64
CA GLN A 64 -5.74 7.16 13.50
C GLN A 64 -5.32 5.83 12.85
N GLY A 65 -5.07 5.83 11.54
CA GLY A 65 -4.70 4.62 10.80
C GLY A 65 -4.05 4.90 9.44
N ASN A 66 -3.68 3.81 8.77
CA ASN A 66 -3.11 3.83 7.44
C ASN A 66 -4.09 3.29 6.40
N GLN A 67 -3.90 3.68 5.16
CA GLN A 67 -4.48 3.07 3.97
C GLN A 67 -3.47 3.16 2.83
N ASP A 68 -3.38 2.09 2.00
CA ASP A 68 -2.49 2.03 0.85
C ASP A 68 -0.99 2.04 1.20
N PHE A 69 -0.09 2.24 0.21
CA PHE A 69 1.36 2.24 0.39
C PHE A 69 1.86 3.36 1.30
N PRO A 70 2.91 3.07 2.06
CA PRO A 70 3.61 1.80 2.28
C PRO A 70 2.97 0.96 3.39
N GLY A 71 2.03 1.52 4.15
CA GLY A 71 1.48 0.92 5.35
C GLY A 71 0.81 -0.46 5.12
N ASN A 72 0.20 -0.68 3.95
CA ASN A 72 -0.40 -1.98 3.60
C ASN A 72 0.64 -3.08 3.31
N ILE A 73 1.88 -2.72 2.98
CA ILE A 73 3.00 -3.67 2.80
C ILE A 73 3.68 -3.98 4.13
N TYR A 74 3.78 -2.98 4.99
CA TYR A 74 4.36 -3.07 6.33
C TYR A 74 3.30 -3.23 7.43
N TRP A 75 2.12 -3.73 7.05
CA TRP A 75 0.98 -3.91 7.98
C TRP A 75 1.34 -4.76 9.20
N GLU A 76 2.21 -5.75 9.02
CA GLU A 76 2.61 -6.66 10.10
C GLU A 76 3.50 -5.95 11.13
N ASP A 77 4.41 -5.09 10.67
CA ASP A 77 5.24 -4.29 11.57
C ASP A 77 4.36 -3.29 12.35
N LEU A 78 3.43 -2.63 11.66
CA LEU A 78 2.43 -1.75 12.29
C LEU A 78 1.54 -2.51 13.28
N PHE A 79 1.11 -3.73 12.94
CA PHE A 79 0.27 -4.56 13.79
C PHE A 79 0.99 -4.98 15.06
N ASN A 80 2.24 -5.45 14.95
CA ASN A 80 3.05 -5.89 16.06
C ASN A 80 3.33 -4.74 17.05
N ALA A 81 3.53 -3.54 16.54
CA ALA A 81 3.75 -2.34 17.35
C ALA A 81 2.44 -1.66 17.83
N SER A 82 1.26 -2.18 17.47
CA SER A 82 -0.04 -1.61 17.85
C SER A 82 -0.94 -2.67 18.50
N PRO A 83 -0.74 -3.01 19.77
CA PRO A 83 -1.39 -4.16 20.42
C PRO A 83 -2.93 -4.07 20.45
N ASN A 84 -3.50 -2.88 20.41
CA ASN A 84 -4.96 -2.65 20.48
C ASN A 84 -5.58 -2.26 19.11
N CYS A 85 -4.84 -2.33 18.01
CA CYS A 85 -5.38 -1.95 16.71
C CYS A 85 -6.39 -2.97 16.18
N ARG A 86 -7.28 -2.50 15.33
CA ARG A 86 -8.15 -3.33 14.48
C ARG A 86 -7.61 -3.34 13.06
N VAL A 87 -7.75 -4.46 12.38
CA VAL A 87 -7.24 -4.64 11.02
C VAL A 87 -8.41 -4.80 10.05
N ILE A 88 -8.38 -4.05 8.97
CA ILE A 88 -9.33 -4.18 7.86
C ILE A 88 -8.57 -4.72 6.66
N LEU A 89 -8.95 -5.92 6.24
CA LEU A 89 -8.46 -6.54 5.02
C LEU A 89 -9.49 -6.35 3.91
N THR A 90 -9.26 -5.39 3.04
CA THR A 90 -10.11 -5.21 1.87
C THR A 90 -9.79 -6.28 0.82
N GLU A 91 -10.82 -6.99 0.34
CA GLU A 91 -10.68 -8.04 -0.66
C GLU A 91 -11.54 -7.80 -1.90
N ARG A 92 -11.17 -8.44 -3.01
CA ARG A 92 -12.01 -8.65 -4.18
C ARG A 92 -12.60 -10.06 -4.13
N ASP A 93 -13.62 -10.31 -4.93
CA ASP A 93 -14.31 -11.61 -5.02
C ASP A 93 -13.34 -12.79 -5.20
N ASN A 94 -12.26 -12.55 -5.94
CA ASN A 94 -11.17 -13.52 -6.12
C ASN A 94 -9.91 -12.85 -6.70
N ALA A 95 -8.82 -13.62 -6.78
CA ALA A 95 -7.53 -13.13 -7.29
C ALA A 95 -7.58 -12.75 -8.79
N ASP A 96 -8.48 -13.34 -9.58
CA ASP A 96 -8.60 -13.00 -11.00
C ASP A 96 -9.25 -11.63 -11.20
N VAL A 97 -10.29 -11.33 -10.44
CA VAL A 97 -10.94 -10.01 -10.42
C VAL A 97 -9.96 -8.94 -9.97
N TRP A 98 -9.21 -9.20 -8.90
CA TRP A 98 -8.18 -8.30 -8.44
C TRP A 98 -7.11 -8.07 -9.50
N ASN A 99 -6.56 -9.15 -10.05
CA ASN A 99 -5.47 -9.09 -11.02
C ASN A 99 -5.88 -8.33 -12.30
N LYS A 100 -7.09 -8.54 -12.79
CA LYS A 100 -7.63 -7.77 -13.92
C LYS A 100 -7.62 -6.27 -13.65
N SER A 101 -8.05 -5.86 -12.45
CA SER A 101 -8.05 -4.45 -12.04
C SER A 101 -6.64 -3.90 -11.85
N PHE A 102 -5.74 -4.70 -11.30
CA PHE A 102 -4.35 -4.32 -11.07
C PHE A 102 -3.57 -4.17 -12.38
N VAL A 103 -3.73 -5.11 -13.31
CA VAL A 103 -3.11 -5.05 -14.64
C VAL A 103 -3.65 -3.86 -15.45
N ALA A 104 -4.96 -3.60 -15.39
CA ALA A 104 -5.55 -2.45 -16.05
C ALA A 104 -4.97 -1.12 -15.51
N PHE A 105 -4.76 -1.05 -14.20
CA PHE A 105 -4.08 0.08 -13.56
C PHE A 105 -2.64 0.22 -14.06
N LEU A 106 -1.84 -0.85 -14.01
CA LEU A 106 -0.47 -0.81 -14.50
C LEU A 106 -0.40 -0.39 -15.97
N ARG A 107 -1.26 -0.96 -16.83
CA ARG A 107 -1.33 -0.57 -18.24
C ARG A 107 -1.63 0.92 -18.41
N LYS A 108 -2.56 1.47 -17.64
CA LYS A 108 -2.89 2.90 -17.69
C LYS A 108 -1.71 3.76 -17.27
N GLU A 109 -1.05 3.42 -16.16
CA GLU A 109 0.08 4.21 -15.63
C GLU A 109 1.32 4.13 -16.52
N TYR A 110 1.56 2.98 -17.17
CA TYR A 110 2.78 2.73 -17.96
C TYR A 110 2.59 2.77 -19.47
N SER A 111 1.36 2.79 -20.01
CA SER A 111 1.11 2.85 -21.45
C SER A 111 1.13 4.26 -22.01
N THR A 112 1.01 5.28 -21.20
CA THR A 112 1.16 6.65 -21.64
C THR A 112 2.63 6.98 -21.83
N LYS A 113 3.16 6.60 -23.00
CA LYS A 113 4.49 6.92 -23.54
C LYS A 113 5.57 7.00 -22.46
N PRO A 114 6.35 5.94 -22.23
CA PRO A 114 7.30 5.86 -21.11
C PRO A 114 8.23 7.08 -21.01
N TYR A 115 8.54 7.73 -22.13
CA TYR A 115 9.42 8.88 -22.17
C TYR A 115 8.75 10.19 -21.68
N SER A 116 7.50 10.43 -22.03
CA SER A 116 6.80 11.68 -21.62
C SER A 116 6.35 11.62 -20.17
N PHE A 117 5.93 10.44 -19.68
CA PHE A 117 5.66 10.21 -18.28
C PHE A 117 6.94 10.41 -17.45
N TRP A 118 8.05 9.89 -17.92
CA TRP A 118 9.38 10.01 -17.32
C TRP A 118 9.89 11.43 -17.24
N LEU A 119 9.84 12.15 -18.36
CA LEU A 119 10.27 13.54 -18.44
C LEU A 119 9.38 14.42 -17.57
N ASN A 120 8.06 14.23 -17.63
CA ASN A 120 7.11 14.94 -16.79
C ASN A 120 7.31 14.62 -15.30
N GLN A 121 7.44 13.36 -14.92
CA GLN A 121 7.63 12.98 -13.52
C GLN A 121 8.94 13.51 -12.96
N ARG A 122 10.06 13.35 -13.68
CA ARG A 122 11.36 13.82 -13.22
C ARG A 122 11.49 15.35 -13.25
N MET A 123 10.93 16.02 -14.24
CA MET A 123 10.91 17.48 -14.30
C MET A 123 9.94 18.08 -13.27
N ILE A 124 8.78 17.48 -13.08
CA ILE A 124 7.79 17.90 -12.10
C ILE A 124 8.31 17.62 -10.69
N THR A 125 8.83 16.43 -10.41
CA THR A 125 9.30 16.07 -9.07
C THR A 125 10.56 16.83 -8.68
N ALA A 126 11.51 17.00 -9.59
CA ALA A 126 12.77 17.67 -9.27
C ALA A 126 12.66 19.20 -9.18
N ARG A 127 11.72 19.81 -9.89
CA ARG A 127 11.68 21.27 -10.05
C ARG A 127 10.48 21.97 -9.39
N TRP A 128 9.32 21.28 -9.24
CA TRP A 128 8.08 21.90 -8.77
C TRP A 128 7.55 21.36 -7.44
N PHE A 129 7.78 20.09 -7.15
CA PHE A 129 7.22 19.42 -5.98
C PHE A 129 8.25 18.97 -4.96
N GLY A 130 9.53 19.19 -5.24
CA GLY A 130 10.60 18.97 -4.28
C GLY A 130 10.88 17.51 -3.92
N GLU A 131 11.75 17.39 -2.95
CA GLU A 131 12.32 16.15 -2.42
C GLU A 131 11.28 15.11 -1.97
N LYS A 132 10.15 15.55 -1.40
CA LYS A 132 9.11 14.67 -0.86
C LYS A 132 8.48 13.74 -1.92
N ILE A 133 8.17 14.28 -3.09
CA ILE A 133 7.59 13.45 -4.16
C ILE A 133 8.62 12.47 -4.72
N GLY A 134 9.87 12.88 -4.86
CA GLY A 134 10.96 11.97 -5.21
C GLY A 134 11.07 10.80 -4.24
N LYS A 135 11.12 11.08 -2.94
CA LYS A 135 11.13 10.06 -1.87
C LYS A 135 9.92 9.15 -1.92
N MET A 136 8.72 9.69 -2.14
CA MET A 136 7.52 8.85 -2.23
C MET A 136 7.54 7.92 -3.44
N PHE A 137 8.11 8.35 -4.57
CA PHE A 137 8.35 7.46 -5.72
C PHE A 137 9.30 6.33 -5.36
N ASP A 138 10.40 6.64 -4.65
CA ASP A 138 11.36 5.63 -4.22
C ASP A 138 10.71 4.61 -3.26
N ILE A 139 9.90 5.08 -2.30
CA ILE A 139 9.11 4.23 -1.40
C ILE A 139 8.15 3.35 -2.20
N THR A 140 7.38 3.95 -3.11
CA THR A 140 6.41 3.22 -3.92
C THR A 140 7.09 2.15 -4.76
N ASN A 141 8.23 2.46 -5.36
CA ASN A 141 9.03 1.52 -6.12
C ASN A 141 9.55 0.39 -5.25
N HIS A 142 10.05 0.71 -4.06
CA HIS A 142 10.50 -0.30 -3.10
C HIS A 142 9.35 -1.23 -2.72
N CYS A 143 8.18 -0.68 -2.41
CA CYS A 143 6.98 -1.46 -2.10
C CYS A 143 6.54 -2.36 -3.25
N PHE A 144 6.54 -1.86 -4.50
CA PHE A 144 6.25 -2.67 -5.68
C PHE A 144 7.26 -3.80 -5.86
N ARG A 145 8.55 -3.53 -5.69
CA ARG A 145 9.58 -4.58 -5.74
C ARG A 145 9.34 -5.63 -4.67
N LYS A 146 9.13 -5.22 -3.44
CA LYS A 146 8.86 -6.13 -2.31
C LYS A 146 7.62 -6.97 -2.55
N ALA A 147 6.58 -6.40 -3.16
CA ALA A 147 5.33 -7.10 -3.45
C ALA A 147 5.42 -8.04 -4.66
N LEU A 148 6.02 -7.60 -5.77
CA LEU A 148 5.96 -8.28 -7.05
C LEU A 148 7.19 -9.15 -7.37
N LEU A 149 8.35 -8.86 -6.79
CA LEU A 149 9.60 -9.57 -7.08
C LEU A 149 10.00 -10.58 -6.01
N ARG A 150 9.07 -10.96 -5.16
CA ARG A 150 9.29 -11.98 -4.10
C ARG A 150 9.80 -13.31 -4.60
N THR A 151 9.52 -13.65 -5.84
CA THR A 151 9.94 -14.90 -6.48
C THR A 151 11.38 -14.91 -6.95
N ALA A 152 12.03 -13.75 -7.04
CA ALA A 152 13.41 -13.61 -7.52
C ALA A 152 14.42 -13.45 -6.38
N ASN A 153 14.49 -14.38 -5.42
CA ASN A 153 15.51 -14.42 -4.34
C ASN A 153 15.69 -13.11 -3.55
N TRP A 154 14.66 -12.25 -3.50
CA TRP A 154 14.73 -11.03 -2.72
C TRP A 154 14.26 -11.29 -1.29
N SER A 155 15.19 -11.19 -0.35
CA SER A 155 14.85 -11.29 1.05
C SER A 155 13.91 -10.15 1.43
N ARG A 156 12.94 -10.43 2.31
CA ARG A 156 12.04 -9.43 2.92
C ARG A 156 12.81 -8.27 3.53
N ASP A 157 14.05 -8.52 3.90
CA ASP A 157 14.98 -7.65 4.60
C ASP A 157 16.09 -7.09 3.68
N GLY A 158 15.87 -7.13 2.37
CA GLY A 158 16.81 -6.55 1.40
C GLY A 158 16.92 -5.03 1.59
N PRO A 159 18.10 -4.45 1.33
CA PRO A 159 18.34 -3.03 1.55
C PRO A 159 17.38 -2.17 0.72
N PHE A 160 16.92 -1.06 1.32
CA PHE A 160 16.21 -0.02 0.58
C PHE A 160 17.15 0.56 -0.48
N ILE A 161 16.84 0.28 -1.74
CA ILE A 161 17.60 0.83 -2.88
C ILE A 161 16.68 1.82 -3.58
N PRO A 162 16.90 3.13 -3.43
CA PRO A 162 16.24 4.13 -4.25
C PRO A 162 16.57 3.85 -5.70
N ALA A 163 15.60 3.49 -6.49
CA ALA A 163 15.82 3.26 -7.91
C ALA A 163 14.73 3.89 -8.75
N PRO A 164 15.10 4.59 -9.80
CA PRO A 164 14.14 5.14 -10.74
C PRO A 164 13.23 4.04 -11.31
N LEU A 165 11.95 4.34 -11.46
CA LEU A 165 10.92 3.40 -11.97
C LEU A 165 11.29 2.66 -13.25
N HIS A 166 12.12 3.27 -14.12
CA HIS A 166 12.59 2.65 -15.37
C HIS A 166 13.56 1.49 -15.16
N MET A 167 14.26 1.45 -14.02
CA MET A 167 15.12 0.30 -13.69
C MET A 167 14.31 -0.88 -13.15
N LEU A 168 13.08 -0.66 -12.75
CA LEU A 168 12.16 -1.72 -12.31
C LEU A 168 11.58 -2.50 -13.47
N TRP A 169 11.52 -1.85 -14.63
CA TRP A 169 10.97 -2.39 -15.85
C TRP A 169 12.02 -2.25 -16.94
N PRO A 170 12.85 -3.27 -17.18
CA PRO A 170 13.69 -3.28 -18.35
C PRO A 170 12.78 -3.11 -19.57
N ASN A 171 13.13 -2.19 -20.47
CA ASN A 171 12.45 -1.91 -21.73
C ASN A 171 12.38 -3.12 -22.70
N LYS A 172 12.52 -4.31 -22.18
CA LYS A 172 12.47 -5.56 -22.91
C LYS A 172 11.27 -6.36 -22.44
N HIS A 173 10.27 -6.35 -23.31
CA HIS A 173 9.23 -7.34 -23.49
C HIS A 173 8.01 -7.26 -22.58
N LEU A 174 6.88 -7.09 -23.24
CA LEU A 174 5.56 -7.49 -22.81
C LEU A 174 5.52 -8.92 -22.20
N ASP A 175 6.50 -9.75 -22.50
CA ASP A 175 6.64 -11.11 -21.96
C ASP A 175 6.82 -11.14 -20.44
N ASN A 176 7.44 -10.11 -19.85
CA ASN A 176 7.52 -9.95 -18.41
C ASN A 176 6.20 -9.48 -17.77
N PHE A 177 5.26 -9.01 -18.57
CA PHE A 177 3.94 -8.60 -18.08
C PHE A 177 3.06 -9.81 -17.75
N GLU A 178 3.20 -10.91 -18.49
CA GLU A 178 2.48 -12.15 -18.19
C GLU A 178 3.01 -12.83 -16.94
N SER A 179 4.31 -12.87 -16.72
CA SER A 179 4.87 -13.39 -15.47
C SER A 179 4.45 -12.52 -14.27
N ALA A 180 4.47 -11.20 -14.38
CA ALA A 180 3.96 -10.30 -13.35
C ALA A 180 2.46 -10.48 -13.08
N ILE A 181 1.67 -10.88 -14.10
CA ILE A 181 0.26 -11.22 -13.96
C ILE A 181 0.08 -12.50 -13.13
N ILE A 182 0.87 -13.53 -13.39
CA ILE A 182 0.81 -14.82 -12.68
C ILE A 182 1.32 -14.63 -11.25
N GLU A 183 2.43 -13.98 -11.08
CA GLU A 183 3.06 -13.65 -9.79
C GLU A 183 2.16 -12.74 -8.94
N GLY A 184 1.47 -11.78 -9.57
CA GLY A 184 0.51 -10.91 -8.89
C GLY A 184 -0.63 -11.66 -8.22
N LYS A 185 -1.17 -12.73 -8.85
CA LYS A 185 -2.22 -13.55 -8.26
C LYS A 185 -1.72 -14.34 -7.05
N SER A 186 -0.51 -14.88 -7.11
CA SER A 186 0.11 -15.58 -5.98
C SER A 186 0.37 -14.60 -4.84
N TYR A 187 0.94 -13.44 -5.12
CA TYR A 187 1.14 -12.39 -4.14
C TYR A 187 -0.16 -11.99 -3.44
N TYR A 188 -1.24 -11.75 -4.19
CA TYR A 188 -2.54 -11.38 -3.63
C TYR A 188 -3.06 -12.44 -2.66
N ARG A 189 -3.01 -13.72 -3.06
CA ARG A 189 -3.46 -14.84 -2.22
C ARG A 189 -2.59 -14.98 -0.96
N GLU A 190 -1.29 -15.01 -1.12
CA GLU A 190 -0.33 -15.17 -0.01
C GLU A 190 -0.43 -14.03 1.00
N HIS A 191 -0.58 -12.79 0.51
CA HIS A 191 -0.77 -11.64 1.36
C HIS A 191 -2.04 -11.76 2.21
N ASN A 192 -3.17 -12.03 1.56
CA ASN A 192 -4.46 -12.14 2.23
C ASN A 192 -4.48 -13.31 3.25
N GLU A 193 -3.97 -14.48 2.85
CA GLU A 193 -3.87 -15.63 3.75
C GLU A 193 -2.94 -15.36 4.94
N ARG A 194 -1.84 -14.61 4.72
CA ARG A 194 -0.95 -14.20 5.81
C ARG A 194 -1.66 -13.29 6.80
N VAL A 195 -2.41 -12.29 6.34
CA VAL A 195 -3.20 -11.42 7.22
C VAL A 195 -4.21 -12.24 8.02
N LYS A 196 -4.97 -13.10 7.38
CA LYS A 196 -5.98 -13.98 8.01
C LYS A 196 -5.38 -14.94 9.04
N LYS A 197 -4.14 -15.37 8.81
CA LYS A 197 -3.42 -16.29 9.71
C LYS A 197 -2.87 -15.60 10.95
N ILE A 198 -2.39 -14.36 10.80
CA ILE A 198 -1.67 -13.66 11.88
C ILE A 198 -2.61 -12.85 12.75
N VAL A 199 -3.60 -12.18 12.14
CA VAL A 199 -4.52 -11.31 12.88
C VAL A 199 -5.62 -12.12 13.55
N PRO A 200 -5.83 -12.00 14.88
CA PRO A 200 -6.94 -12.63 15.58
C PRO A 200 -8.31 -12.24 14.98
N LYS A 201 -9.24 -13.18 14.97
CA LYS A 201 -10.55 -13.00 14.32
C LYS A 201 -11.39 -11.85 14.90
N ASP A 202 -11.27 -11.60 16.17
CA ASP A 202 -11.95 -10.50 16.90
C ASP A 202 -11.37 -9.12 16.54
N ARG A 203 -10.19 -9.07 15.97
CA ARG A 203 -9.51 -7.86 15.53
C ARG A 203 -9.42 -7.70 14.00
N LEU A 204 -9.96 -8.64 13.24
CA LEU A 204 -9.91 -8.68 11.78
C LEU A 204 -11.30 -8.53 11.16
N LEU A 205 -11.46 -7.52 10.33
CA LEU A 205 -12.57 -7.44 9.37
C LEU A 205 -12.05 -7.79 7.96
N ILE A 206 -12.61 -8.81 7.36
CA ILE A 206 -12.46 -9.06 5.92
C ILE A 206 -13.63 -8.36 5.26
N TRP A 207 -13.35 -7.39 4.38
CA TRP A 207 -14.37 -6.52 3.81
C TRP A 207 -14.26 -6.41 2.29
N ASN A 208 -15.34 -6.73 1.63
CA ASN A 208 -15.53 -6.39 0.22
C ASN A 208 -16.43 -5.14 0.15
N VAL A 209 -16.12 -4.21 -0.74
CA VAL A 209 -16.93 -2.99 -0.90
C VAL A 209 -18.41 -3.30 -1.23
N LYS A 210 -18.71 -4.48 -1.77
CA LYS A 210 -20.07 -4.96 -2.04
C LYS A 210 -20.86 -5.33 -0.78
N ASP A 211 -20.17 -5.58 0.34
CA ASP A 211 -20.80 -5.92 1.62
C ASP A 211 -21.51 -4.71 2.25
N GLY A 212 -21.22 -3.51 1.74
CA GLY A 212 -21.84 -2.27 2.21
C GLY A 212 -21.31 -1.83 3.58
N TRP A 213 -22.14 -1.05 4.27
CA TRP A 213 -21.77 -0.37 5.51
C TRP A 213 -21.87 -1.24 6.75
N GLU A 214 -22.85 -2.14 6.80
CA GLU A 214 -23.21 -2.88 8.01
C GLU A 214 -22.02 -3.62 8.65
N PRO A 215 -21.22 -4.45 7.91
CA PRO A 215 -20.07 -5.14 8.51
C PRO A 215 -19.02 -4.16 9.04
N LEU A 216 -18.82 -3.05 8.34
CA LEU A 216 -17.82 -2.03 8.71
C LEU A 216 -18.25 -1.29 9.99
N CYS A 217 -19.50 -0.82 10.04
CA CYS A 217 -20.06 -0.14 11.20
C CYS A 217 -20.07 -1.05 12.44
N LYS A 218 -20.53 -2.28 12.28
CA LYS A 218 -20.52 -3.28 13.36
C LYS A 218 -19.11 -3.53 13.91
N PHE A 219 -18.14 -3.72 13.02
CA PHE A 219 -16.75 -3.96 13.42
C PHE A 219 -16.14 -2.76 14.14
N LEU A 220 -16.50 -1.57 13.75
CA LEU A 220 -15.97 -0.32 14.33
C LEU A 220 -16.78 0.19 15.52
N ASN A 221 -17.89 -0.48 15.90
CA ASN A 221 -18.86 -0.04 16.92
C ASN A 221 -19.40 1.37 16.61
N LYS A 222 -19.86 1.57 15.38
CA LYS A 222 -20.45 2.81 14.86
C LYS A 222 -21.89 2.55 14.45
N ASP A 223 -22.73 3.58 14.56
CA ASP A 223 -24.09 3.55 14.02
C ASP A 223 -24.05 3.59 12.47
N ILE A 224 -25.09 3.01 11.85
CA ILE A 224 -25.25 2.99 10.38
C ILE A 224 -25.92 4.29 9.95
#